data_8ab08f78013bb26ac39109e6b0a4e70d
#
_entry.id   8ab08f78013bb26ac39109e6b0a4e70d
#
_cell.length_a   1.000
_cell.length_b   1.000
_cell.length_c   1.000
_cell.angle_alpha   90.00
_cell.angle_beta   90.00
_cell.angle_gamma   90.00
#
_symmetry.space_group_name_H-M   'P 1'
#
loop_
_entity.id
_entity.type
_entity.pdbx_description
1 polymer ?
#
loop_
_entity_poly.entity_id
_entity_poly.type
_entity_poly.pdbx_seq_one_letter_code
_entity_poly.pdbx_strand_id
1 'polypeptide(L)'
;MRSERADKTADTSVPVDPLIARRWSPRALDPATEVSDEALRAMLEAARWAASYGNTEPARYLVGKRGDDTFRRIFGLLNRGNQEWTARAAVLMIGLVVTVNEKGDIPYAEYGLALASQNLVLQTNACGLVAHQMAGFDKDAARREFALPDDVRPVIAIAVGGLGDPDTLSERRRDQEIAPRRRRPLAELAFTGEWGQPLFP
;
A
#
# COMPACT_ATOMS: atom_id res chain seq x y z
N MET A 1 -16.10 -4.63 26.44
CA MET A 1 -15.62 -5.89 25.84
C MET A 1 -14.86 -5.51 24.56
N ARG A 2 -13.57 -5.80 24.46
CA ARG A 2 -12.88 -5.67 23.17
C ARG A 2 -13.44 -6.76 22.26
N SER A 3 -14.05 -6.39 21.14
CA SER A 3 -14.44 -7.33 20.09
C SER A 3 -13.23 -8.21 19.76
N GLU A 4 -13.42 -9.53 19.78
CA GLU A 4 -12.40 -10.48 19.36
C GLU A 4 -12.00 -10.12 17.92
N ARG A 5 -10.77 -9.67 17.73
CA ARG A 5 -10.29 -9.27 16.39
C ARG A 5 -10.32 -10.52 15.50
N ALA A 6 -11.06 -10.45 14.40
CA ALA A 6 -11.06 -11.53 13.42
C ALA A 6 -9.61 -11.81 12.95
N ASP A 7 -9.21 -13.07 13.01
CA ASP A 7 -7.93 -13.49 12.42
C ASP A 7 -7.95 -13.24 10.91
N LYS A 8 -7.02 -12.41 10.45
CA LYS A 8 -6.88 -12.03 9.03
C LYS A 8 -5.65 -12.69 8.40
N THR A 9 -5.07 -13.70 9.05
CA THR A 9 -4.01 -14.52 8.44
C THR A 9 -4.54 -15.18 7.16
N ALA A 10 -3.72 -15.22 6.12
CA ALA A 10 -4.11 -15.85 4.87
C ALA A 10 -4.30 -17.35 5.06
N ASP A 11 -5.42 -17.87 4.57
CA ASP A 11 -5.64 -19.29 4.39
C ASP A 11 -4.90 -19.72 3.11
N THR A 12 -3.87 -20.55 3.25
CA THR A 12 -2.96 -20.93 2.17
C THR A 12 -2.85 -22.45 2.06
N SER A 13 -2.81 -22.97 0.84
CA SER A 13 -2.69 -24.41 0.59
C SER A 13 -1.33 -25.00 0.97
N VAL A 14 -0.31 -24.16 1.11
CA VAL A 14 1.04 -24.52 1.56
C VAL A 14 1.59 -23.39 2.45
N PRO A 15 2.53 -23.67 3.37
CA PRO A 15 3.13 -22.63 4.20
C PRO A 15 3.79 -21.54 3.37
N VAL A 16 3.53 -20.27 3.71
CA VAL A 16 4.21 -19.09 3.19
C VAL A 16 4.82 -18.29 4.35
N ASP A 17 5.75 -17.39 4.04
CA ASP A 17 6.37 -16.54 5.06
C ASP A 17 5.31 -15.80 5.88
N PRO A 18 5.44 -15.75 7.22
CA PRO A 18 4.47 -15.10 8.10
C PRO A 18 4.20 -13.62 7.79
N LEU A 19 5.18 -12.88 7.24
CA LEU A 19 4.96 -11.49 6.80
C LEU A 19 3.98 -11.42 5.63
N ILE A 20 4.04 -12.37 4.69
CA ILE A 20 3.11 -12.47 3.57
C ILE A 20 1.73 -12.90 4.06
N ALA A 21 1.67 -13.95 4.91
CA ALA A 21 0.41 -14.48 5.43
C ALA A 21 -0.39 -13.43 6.23
N ARG A 22 0.28 -12.66 7.10
CA ARG A 22 -0.36 -11.66 7.97
C ARG A 22 -0.66 -10.34 7.28
N ARG A 23 0.05 -10.02 6.17
CA ARG A 23 -0.17 -8.76 5.45
C ARG A 23 -1.58 -8.72 4.85
N TRP A 24 -2.35 -7.71 5.18
CA TRP A 24 -3.62 -7.35 4.54
C TRP A 24 -3.76 -5.82 4.49
N SER A 25 -4.88 -5.30 4.01
CA SER A 25 -5.10 -3.85 3.82
C SER A 25 -6.29 -3.38 4.67
N PRO A 26 -6.08 -3.15 5.99
CA PRO A 26 -7.13 -2.68 6.89
C PRO A 26 -7.50 -1.22 6.60
N ARG A 27 -8.73 -0.86 6.99
CA ARG A 27 -9.22 0.52 7.04
C ARG A 27 -9.45 1.01 8.47
N ALA A 28 -9.64 0.09 9.41
CA ALA A 28 -9.71 0.42 10.83
C ALA A 28 -8.30 0.77 11.32
N LEU A 29 -7.99 2.05 11.39
CA LEU A 29 -6.72 2.55 11.89
C LEU A 29 -6.90 3.15 13.30
N ASP A 30 -5.91 2.92 14.17
CA ASP A 30 -5.86 3.49 15.50
C ASP A 30 -5.32 4.93 15.45
N PRO A 31 -6.13 5.94 15.80
CA PRO A 31 -5.69 7.33 15.77
C PRO A 31 -4.65 7.67 16.86
N ALA A 32 -4.45 6.81 17.87
CA ALA A 32 -3.43 7.01 18.90
C ALA A 32 -2.04 6.54 18.45
N THR A 33 -1.97 5.73 17.40
CA THR A 33 -0.70 5.21 16.91
C THR A 33 0.11 6.32 16.23
N GLU A 34 1.37 6.42 16.64
CA GLU A 34 2.39 7.22 15.97
C GLU A 34 3.35 6.32 15.19
N VAL A 35 3.96 6.87 14.15
CA VAL A 35 5.01 6.21 13.37
C VAL A 35 6.32 6.94 13.63
N SER A 36 7.28 6.25 14.26
CA SER A 36 8.60 6.81 14.51
C SER A 36 9.38 7.08 13.22
N ASP A 37 10.33 8.01 13.27
CA ASP A 37 11.21 8.29 12.12
C ASP A 37 12.04 7.06 11.75
N GLU A 38 12.43 6.25 12.72
CA GLU A 38 13.15 4.99 12.50
C GLU A 38 12.30 3.99 11.71
N ALA A 39 11.05 3.76 12.13
CA ALA A 39 10.13 2.88 11.43
C ALA A 39 9.84 3.38 10.01
N LEU A 40 9.63 4.70 9.85
CA LEU A 40 9.41 5.31 8.54
C LEU A 40 10.62 5.16 7.62
N ARG A 41 11.85 5.38 8.14
CA ARG A 41 13.10 5.14 7.40
C ARG A 41 13.23 3.68 6.97
N ALA A 42 12.93 2.72 7.87
CA ALA A 42 13.00 1.30 7.56
C ALA A 42 12.03 0.91 6.42
N MET A 43 10.81 1.45 6.41
CA MET A 43 9.84 1.23 5.34
C MET A 43 10.33 1.78 3.99
N LEU A 44 10.86 3.00 3.98
CA LEU A 44 11.40 3.63 2.77
C LEU A 44 12.67 2.94 2.29
N GLU A 45 13.51 2.47 3.21
CA GLU A 45 14.71 1.68 2.89
C GLU A 45 14.32 0.33 2.25
N ALA A 46 13.31 -0.36 2.76
CA ALA A 46 12.80 -1.58 2.14
C ALA A 46 12.27 -1.32 0.71
N ALA A 47 11.60 -0.20 0.49
CA ALA A 47 11.17 0.22 -0.84
C ALA A 47 12.37 0.47 -1.77
N ARG A 48 13.42 1.13 -1.27
CA ARG A 48 14.64 1.44 -2.03
C ARG A 48 15.36 0.19 -2.55
N TRP A 49 15.30 -0.91 -1.80
CA TRP A 49 15.93 -2.19 -2.16
C TRP A 49 15.06 -3.08 -3.07
N ALA A 50 13.94 -2.56 -3.58
CA ALA A 50 13.16 -3.31 -4.56
C ALA A 50 13.91 -3.45 -5.89
N ALA A 51 13.71 -4.59 -6.55
CA ALA A 51 14.20 -4.76 -7.91
C ALA A 51 13.49 -3.81 -8.88
N SER A 52 14.21 -3.40 -9.92
CA SER A 52 13.64 -2.61 -11.02
C SER A 52 14.29 -3.00 -12.35
N TYR A 53 13.62 -2.72 -13.46
CA TYR A 53 14.17 -2.98 -14.79
C TYR A 53 15.51 -2.25 -14.95
N GLY A 54 16.57 -2.99 -15.29
CA GLY A 54 17.90 -2.40 -15.49
C GLY A 54 18.43 -1.58 -14.31
N ASN A 55 17.95 -1.82 -13.11
CA ASN A 55 18.25 -1.04 -11.90
C ASN A 55 17.99 0.47 -12.08
N THR A 56 16.88 0.81 -12.74
CA THR A 56 16.49 2.22 -13.00
C THR A 56 15.92 2.95 -11.81
N GLU A 57 15.53 2.21 -10.76
CA GLU A 57 15.03 2.75 -9.48
C GLU A 57 13.96 3.85 -9.65
N PRO A 58 12.83 3.58 -10.34
CA PRO A 58 11.87 4.62 -10.72
C PRO A 58 10.98 5.11 -9.58
N ALA A 59 10.95 4.41 -8.45
CA ALA A 59 10.04 4.71 -7.35
C ALA A 59 10.43 5.97 -6.57
N ARG A 60 9.44 6.84 -6.27
CA ARG A 60 9.56 8.00 -5.38
C ARG A 60 8.33 8.09 -4.49
N TYR A 61 8.43 8.76 -3.36
CA TYR A 61 7.32 8.93 -2.42
C TYR A 61 7.23 10.36 -1.91
N LEU A 62 6.04 10.95 -1.99
CA LEU A 62 5.66 12.08 -1.15
C LEU A 62 5.16 11.52 0.17
N VAL A 63 5.63 12.04 1.29
CA VAL A 63 5.34 11.50 2.62
C VAL A 63 4.86 12.61 3.53
N GLY A 64 3.66 12.44 4.10
CA GLY A 64 3.09 13.33 5.11
C GLY A 64 2.80 12.59 6.41
N LYS A 65 3.27 13.11 7.54
CA LYS A 65 2.93 12.61 8.88
C LYS A 65 1.68 13.34 9.37
N ARG A 66 0.83 12.65 10.12
CA ARG A 66 -0.37 13.27 10.70
C ARG A 66 -0.01 14.55 11.45
N GLY A 67 -0.71 15.63 11.13
CA GLY A 67 -0.49 16.97 11.69
C GLY A 67 0.37 17.89 10.84
N ASP A 68 1.17 17.37 9.89
CA ASP A 68 1.94 18.21 8.99
C ASP A 68 1.14 18.69 7.75
N ASP A 69 1.70 19.63 7.01
CA ASP A 69 1.08 20.20 5.82
C ASP A 69 0.98 19.19 4.69
N THR A 70 2.01 18.39 4.47
CA THR A 70 2.03 17.37 3.41
C THR A 70 0.93 16.34 3.62
N PHE A 71 0.68 15.92 4.86
CA PHE A 71 -0.43 15.04 5.18
C PHE A 71 -1.77 15.66 4.80
N ARG A 72 -2.01 16.94 5.17
CA ARG A 72 -3.27 17.64 4.85
C ARG A 72 -3.49 17.74 3.35
N ARG A 73 -2.44 18.07 2.60
CA ARG A 73 -2.46 18.16 1.13
C ARG A 73 -2.77 16.81 0.50
N ILE A 74 -2.07 15.74 0.88
CA ILE A 74 -2.35 14.37 0.40
C ILE A 74 -3.78 13.96 0.75
N PHE A 75 -4.23 14.19 1.99
CA PHE A 75 -5.59 13.86 2.42
C PHE A 75 -6.65 14.56 1.57
N GLY A 76 -6.46 15.84 1.24
CA GLY A 76 -7.37 16.61 0.38
C GLY A 76 -7.51 16.05 -1.04
N LEU A 77 -6.52 15.32 -1.53
CA LEU A 77 -6.55 14.69 -2.86
C LEU A 77 -7.29 13.35 -2.88
N LEU A 78 -7.49 12.70 -1.74
CA LEU A 78 -8.16 11.41 -1.66
C LEU A 78 -9.66 11.57 -1.99
N ASN A 79 -10.25 10.57 -2.66
CA ASN A 79 -11.69 10.55 -2.83
C ASN A 79 -12.42 10.42 -1.48
N ARG A 80 -13.68 10.85 -1.43
CA ARG A 80 -14.51 10.84 -0.21
C ARG A 80 -14.49 9.50 0.52
N GLY A 81 -14.59 8.41 -0.23
CA GLY A 81 -14.58 7.07 0.34
C GLY A 81 -13.28 6.71 1.05
N ASN A 82 -12.14 7.23 0.61
CA ASN A 82 -10.87 7.04 1.30
C ASN A 82 -10.69 8.02 2.46
N GLN A 83 -11.14 9.26 2.32
CA GLN A 83 -11.09 10.26 3.40
C GLN A 83 -11.81 9.80 4.68
N GLU A 84 -12.93 9.07 4.55
CA GLU A 84 -13.73 8.59 5.71
C GLU A 84 -12.90 7.85 6.76
N TRP A 85 -11.88 7.11 6.36
CA TRP A 85 -11.09 6.29 7.27
C TRP A 85 -9.62 6.70 7.37
N THR A 86 -9.05 7.33 6.33
CA THR A 86 -7.64 7.73 6.31
C THR A 86 -7.32 8.91 7.22
N ALA A 87 -8.32 9.68 7.69
CA ALA A 87 -8.12 10.71 8.70
C ALA A 87 -7.45 10.18 9.98
N ARG A 88 -7.54 8.87 10.24
CA ARG A 88 -6.92 8.17 11.37
C ARG A 88 -5.52 7.64 11.08
N ALA A 89 -5.04 7.72 9.84
CA ALA A 89 -3.70 7.28 9.49
C ALA A 89 -2.64 8.11 10.22
N ALA A 90 -1.53 7.46 10.59
CA ALA A 90 -0.37 8.16 11.15
C ALA A 90 0.50 8.77 10.04
N VAL A 91 0.52 8.13 8.86
CA VAL A 91 1.25 8.61 7.67
C VAL A 91 0.39 8.41 6.43
N LEU A 92 0.38 9.39 5.54
CA LEU A 92 -0.12 9.28 4.18
C LEU A 92 1.04 9.48 3.20
N MET A 93 1.05 8.67 2.14
CA MET A 93 2.05 8.78 1.08
C MET A 93 1.38 8.78 -0.29
N ILE A 94 2.04 9.41 -1.27
CA ILE A 94 1.77 9.19 -2.70
C ILE A 94 3.01 8.54 -3.30
N GLY A 95 2.86 7.33 -3.82
CA GLY A 95 3.85 6.66 -4.65
C GLY A 95 3.85 7.27 -6.04
N LEU A 96 5.02 7.73 -6.44
CA LEU A 96 5.31 8.38 -7.70
C LEU A 96 6.24 7.51 -8.54
N VAL A 97 6.16 7.64 -9.82
CA VAL A 97 7.06 6.97 -10.75
C VAL A 97 7.77 7.99 -11.64
N VAL A 98 9.09 7.90 -11.70
CA VAL A 98 9.89 8.57 -12.71
C VAL A 98 9.84 7.75 -14.00
N THR A 99 9.47 8.37 -15.10
CA THR A 99 9.23 7.69 -16.38
C THR A 99 10.34 7.86 -17.39
N VAL A 100 11.28 8.78 -17.16
CA VAL A 100 12.40 9.11 -18.05
C VAL A 100 13.69 9.24 -17.25
N ASN A 101 14.81 8.80 -17.79
CA ASN A 101 16.16 9.05 -17.27
C ASN A 101 17.10 9.47 -18.41
N GLU A 102 18.40 9.56 -18.14
CA GLU A 102 19.42 9.95 -19.12
C GLU A 102 19.46 9.07 -20.38
N LYS A 103 18.93 7.86 -20.32
CA LYS A 103 18.86 6.89 -21.43
C LYS A 103 17.54 6.92 -22.18
N GLY A 104 16.60 7.79 -21.78
CA GLY A 104 15.26 7.91 -22.36
C GLY A 104 14.18 7.32 -21.45
N ASP A 105 13.08 6.85 -22.03
CA ASP A 105 11.95 6.27 -21.31
C ASP A 105 12.36 5.06 -20.47
N ILE A 106 11.87 5.00 -19.23
CA ILE A 106 12.11 3.85 -18.32
C ILE A 106 11.02 2.80 -18.56
N PRO A 107 11.36 1.66 -19.17
CA PRO A 107 10.40 0.56 -19.34
C PRO A 107 9.96 0.01 -17.99
N TYR A 108 8.70 -0.41 -17.90
CA TYR A 108 8.16 -1.04 -16.67
C TYR A 108 8.30 -0.20 -15.39
N ALA A 109 8.34 1.13 -15.49
CA ALA A 109 8.53 2.02 -14.36
C ALA A 109 7.45 1.82 -13.27
N GLU A 110 6.17 1.67 -13.64
CA GLU A 110 5.09 1.38 -12.69
C GLU A 110 5.23 0.02 -12.01
N TYR A 111 5.73 -0.99 -12.72
CA TYR A 111 6.04 -2.30 -12.12
C TYR A 111 7.14 -2.17 -11.05
N GLY A 112 8.18 -1.38 -11.30
CA GLY A 112 9.22 -1.06 -10.31
C GLY A 112 8.66 -0.37 -9.07
N LEU A 113 7.76 0.61 -9.23
CA LEU A 113 7.07 1.24 -8.11
C LEU A 113 6.18 0.25 -7.34
N ALA A 114 5.50 -0.67 -8.04
CA ALA A 114 4.67 -1.68 -7.40
C ALA A 114 5.50 -2.62 -6.51
N LEU A 115 6.67 -3.07 -6.98
CA LEU A 115 7.61 -3.87 -6.20
C LEU A 115 8.12 -3.10 -4.97
N ALA A 116 8.52 -1.84 -5.14
CA ALA A 116 8.97 -0.98 -4.06
C ALA A 116 7.87 -0.76 -3.00
N SER A 117 6.64 -0.48 -3.44
CA SER A 117 5.50 -0.31 -2.55
C SER A 117 5.13 -1.60 -1.82
N GLN A 118 5.29 -2.78 -2.44
CA GLN A 118 5.07 -4.05 -1.77
C GLN A 118 6.14 -4.30 -0.68
N ASN A 119 7.42 -4.03 -0.93
CA ASN A 119 8.47 -4.10 0.08
C ASN A 119 8.19 -3.17 1.26
N LEU A 120 7.80 -1.91 0.98
CA LEU A 120 7.39 -0.94 2.00
C LEU A 120 6.27 -1.50 2.89
N VAL A 121 5.23 -2.08 2.29
CA VAL A 121 4.09 -2.66 3.00
C VAL A 121 4.50 -3.86 3.86
N LEU A 122 5.37 -4.73 3.36
CA LEU A 122 5.89 -5.86 4.16
C LEU A 122 6.72 -5.37 5.34
N GLN A 123 7.59 -4.38 5.13
CA GLN A 123 8.36 -3.77 6.21
C GLN A 123 7.47 -3.06 7.23
N THR A 124 6.37 -2.42 6.79
CA THR A 124 5.36 -1.85 7.69
C THR A 124 4.82 -2.92 8.65
N ASN A 125 4.49 -4.12 8.13
CA ASN A 125 4.04 -5.23 8.99
C ASN A 125 5.15 -5.74 9.91
N ALA A 126 6.39 -5.78 9.46
CA ALA A 126 7.54 -6.15 10.31
C ALA A 126 7.74 -5.18 11.48
N CYS A 127 7.39 -3.90 11.29
CA CYS A 127 7.40 -2.89 12.34
C CYS A 127 6.14 -2.95 13.27
N GLY A 128 5.27 -3.95 13.13
CA GLY A 128 4.03 -4.06 13.92
C GLY A 128 2.94 -3.08 13.51
N LEU A 129 3.09 -2.43 12.37
CA LEU A 129 2.14 -1.48 11.79
C LEU A 129 1.37 -2.12 10.63
N VAL A 130 0.41 -1.37 10.07
CA VAL A 130 -0.36 -1.80 8.92
C VAL A 130 -0.35 -0.73 7.83
N ALA A 131 -0.48 -1.17 6.58
CA ALA A 131 -0.56 -0.27 5.42
C ALA A 131 -1.70 -0.67 4.47
N HIS A 132 -2.31 0.34 3.83
CA HIS A 132 -3.34 0.17 2.82
C HIS A 132 -3.02 1.03 1.60
N GLN A 133 -2.85 0.37 0.46
CA GLN A 133 -2.65 1.03 -0.83
C GLN A 133 -3.99 1.35 -1.50
N MET A 134 -4.12 2.56 -2.07
CA MET A 134 -5.37 3.10 -2.61
C MET A 134 -5.14 3.73 -3.99
N ALA A 135 -5.97 3.38 -4.97
CA ALA A 135 -5.99 4.05 -6.28
C ALA A 135 -6.90 5.29 -6.32
N GLY A 136 -7.78 5.44 -5.32
CA GLY A 136 -8.84 6.46 -5.30
C GLY A 136 -8.36 7.82 -4.80
N PHE A 137 -7.65 8.58 -5.64
CA PHE A 137 -7.28 9.98 -5.42
C PHE A 137 -7.18 10.73 -6.77
N ASP A 138 -7.23 12.05 -6.73
CA ASP A 138 -7.09 12.91 -7.91
C ASP A 138 -5.61 13.06 -8.30
N LYS A 139 -5.21 12.34 -9.36
CA LYS A 139 -3.83 12.32 -9.87
C LYS A 139 -3.44 13.65 -10.51
N ASP A 140 -4.35 14.29 -11.22
CA ASP A 140 -4.07 15.57 -11.90
C ASP A 140 -3.96 16.71 -10.88
N ALA A 141 -4.82 16.71 -9.86
CA ALA A 141 -4.68 17.63 -8.73
C ALA A 141 -3.36 17.39 -7.98
N ALA A 142 -2.94 16.12 -7.78
CA ALA A 142 -1.66 15.80 -7.14
C ALA A 142 -0.47 16.36 -7.93
N ARG A 143 -0.50 16.29 -9.25
CA ARG A 143 0.55 16.88 -10.10
C ARG A 143 0.68 18.39 -9.88
N ARG A 144 -0.45 19.10 -9.86
CA ARG A 144 -0.48 20.54 -9.64
C ARG A 144 -0.08 20.92 -8.22
N GLU A 145 -0.66 20.22 -7.22
CA GLU A 145 -0.47 20.48 -5.81
C GLU A 145 1.00 20.34 -5.37
N PHE A 146 1.70 19.35 -5.91
CA PHE A 146 3.10 19.08 -5.58
C PHE A 146 4.09 19.50 -6.66
N ALA A 147 3.64 20.28 -7.63
CA ALA A 147 4.48 20.77 -8.75
C ALA A 147 5.33 19.66 -9.38
N LEU A 148 4.72 18.51 -9.66
CA LEU A 148 5.44 17.36 -10.21
C LEU A 148 5.90 17.68 -11.65
N PRO A 149 7.16 17.40 -12.00
CA PRO A 149 7.65 17.55 -13.36
C PRO A 149 6.95 16.56 -14.32
N ASP A 150 7.08 16.78 -15.63
CA ASP A 150 6.33 16.01 -16.63
C ASP A 150 6.71 14.54 -16.69
N ASP A 151 7.95 14.22 -16.36
CA ASP A 151 8.48 12.85 -16.27
C ASP A 151 8.15 12.13 -14.94
N VAL A 152 7.41 12.78 -14.02
CA VAL A 152 6.98 12.18 -12.75
C VAL A 152 5.47 12.04 -12.70
N ARG A 153 4.97 10.82 -12.45
CA ARG A 153 3.53 10.53 -12.38
C ARG A 153 3.12 9.97 -11.03
N PRO A 154 2.03 10.47 -10.41
CA PRO A 154 1.44 9.86 -9.22
C PRO A 154 0.64 8.61 -9.60
N VAL A 155 0.86 7.50 -8.87
CA VAL A 155 0.27 6.20 -9.21
C VAL A 155 -0.65 5.67 -8.12
N ILE A 156 -0.19 5.68 -6.86
CA ILE A 156 -0.85 5.04 -5.73
C ILE A 156 -0.77 5.92 -4.49
N ALA A 157 -1.83 5.97 -3.69
CA ALA A 157 -1.76 6.52 -2.35
C ALA A 157 -1.61 5.38 -1.33
N ILE A 158 -0.93 5.64 -0.21
CA ILE A 158 -0.69 4.64 0.84
C ILE A 158 -0.99 5.28 2.19
N ALA A 159 -1.83 4.61 2.99
CA ALA A 159 -2.06 4.96 4.39
C ALA A 159 -1.32 3.98 5.29
N VAL A 160 -0.62 4.50 6.31
CA VAL A 160 0.12 3.72 7.31
C VAL A 160 -0.36 4.11 8.70
N GLY A 161 -0.49 3.13 9.61
CA GLY A 161 -0.86 3.37 11.00
C GLY A 161 -0.86 2.09 11.83
N GLY A 162 -1.35 2.16 13.06
CA GLY A 162 -1.69 0.99 13.86
C GLY A 162 -3.03 0.38 13.47
N LEU A 163 -3.19 -0.90 13.71
CA LEU A 163 -4.48 -1.57 13.52
C LEU A 163 -5.46 -1.12 14.62
N GLY A 164 -6.57 -0.51 14.19
CA GLY A 164 -7.63 0.01 15.05
C GLY A 164 -8.79 -0.96 15.26
N ASP A 165 -9.86 -0.43 15.83
CA ASP A 165 -11.10 -1.15 16.08
C ASP A 165 -12.04 -1.05 14.86
N PRO A 166 -12.50 -2.18 14.28
CA PRO A 166 -13.44 -2.20 13.16
C PRO A 166 -14.76 -1.47 13.46
N ASP A 167 -15.19 -1.41 14.71
CA ASP A 167 -16.43 -0.74 15.12
C ASP A 167 -16.36 0.80 14.93
N THR A 168 -15.19 1.34 14.63
CA THR A 168 -15.01 2.75 14.27
C THR A 168 -15.32 3.08 12.81
N LEU A 169 -15.57 2.06 11.99
CA LEU A 169 -15.94 2.19 10.59
C LEU A 169 -17.45 2.26 10.41
N SER A 170 -17.92 2.75 9.26
CA SER A 170 -19.32 2.57 8.86
C SER A 170 -19.67 1.08 8.77
N GLU A 171 -20.92 0.70 9.04
CA GLU A 171 -21.39 -0.69 9.04
C GLU A 171 -20.91 -1.47 7.80
N ARG A 172 -21.12 -0.95 6.60
CA ARG A 172 -20.68 -1.55 5.35
C ARG A 172 -19.16 -1.81 5.33
N ARG A 173 -18.35 -0.87 5.86
CA ARG A 173 -16.88 -1.03 5.89
C ARG A 173 -16.44 -2.00 6.96
N ARG A 174 -17.11 -1.97 8.09
CA ARG A 174 -16.89 -2.92 9.17
C ARG A 174 -17.10 -4.36 8.68
N ASP A 175 -18.19 -4.63 7.97
CA ASP A 175 -18.46 -5.97 7.44
C ASP A 175 -17.39 -6.42 6.45
N GLN A 176 -16.90 -5.53 5.58
CA GLN A 176 -15.75 -5.81 4.71
C GLN A 176 -14.45 -6.04 5.50
N GLU A 177 -14.25 -5.29 6.57
CA GLU A 177 -13.07 -5.37 7.42
C GLU A 177 -12.96 -6.70 8.14
N ILE A 178 -14.06 -7.22 8.67
CA ILE A 178 -14.11 -8.50 9.42
C ILE A 178 -14.29 -9.73 8.51
N ALA A 179 -14.75 -9.56 7.27
CA ALA A 179 -14.98 -10.67 6.33
C ALA A 179 -13.70 -11.49 6.10
N PRO A 180 -13.79 -12.82 5.94
CA PRO A 180 -12.65 -13.67 5.61
C PRO A 180 -11.95 -13.21 4.32
N ARG A 181 -10.63 -13.32 4.29
CA ARG A 181 -9.85 -13.08 3.07
C ARG A 181 -10.04 -14.25 2.10
N ARG A 182 -10.18 -13.94 0.83
CA ARG A 182 -10.29 -14.96 -0.23
C ARG A 182 -9.34 -14.65 -1.36
N ARG A 183 -8.83 -15.70 -1.98
CA ARG A 183 -8.02 -15.65 -3.20
C ARG A 183 -8.51 -16.74 -4.16
N ARG A 184 -8.22 -16.55 -5.43
CA ARG A 184 -8.40 -17.60 -6.43
C ARG A 184 -7.47 -18.77 -6.11
N PRO A 185 -7.85 -20.02 -6.45
CA PRO A 185 -6.98 -21.18 -6.28
C PRO A 185 -5.73 -21.08 -7.18
N LEU A 186 -4.68 -21.83 -6.83
CA LEU A 186 -3.44 -21.85 -7.63
C LEU A 186 -3.68 -22.34 -9.07
N ALA A 187 -4.67 -23.19 -9.28
CA ALA A 187 -5.10 -23.65 -10.60
C ALA A 187 -5.52 -22.52 -11.55
N GLU A 188 -5.96 -21.37 -11.01
CA GLU A 188 -6.29 -20.18 -11.82
C GLU A 188 -5.13 -19.16 -11.88
N LEU A 189 -4.01 -19.41 -11.21
CA LEU A 189 -2.87 -18.51 -11.13
C LEU A 189 -1.68 -18.95 -11.98
N ALA A 190 -1.41 -20.26 -12.00
CA ALA A 190 -0.22 -20.81 -12.65
C ALA A 190 -0.61 -21.88 -13.68
N PHE A 191 -0.08 -21.73 -14.89
CA PHE A 191 -0.38 -22.59 -16.02
C PHE A 191 0.90 -23.19 -16.59
N THR A 192 0.79 -24.36 -17.22
CA THR A 192 1.85 -25.05 -17.95
C THR A 192 1.37 -25.45 -19.34
N GLY A 193 2.27 -25.51 -20.32
CA GLY A 193 1.93 -25.84 -21.69
C GLY A 193 1.11 -24.74 -22.37
N GLU A 194 -0.21 -24.73 -22.16
CA GLU A 194 -1.12 -23.76 -22.77
C GLU A 194 -1.83 -22.92 -21.70
N TRP A 195 -2.32 -21.73 -22.10
CA TRP A 195 -3.13 -20.89 -21.23
C TRP A 195 -4.39 -21.64 -20.76
N GLY A 196 -4.63 -21.62 -19.44
CA GLY A 196 -5.77 -22.30 -18.84
C GLY A 196 -5.52 -23.77 -18.46
N GLN A 197 -4.35 -24.34 -18.75
CA GLN A 197 -3.95 -25.66 -18.26
C GLN A 197 -3.24 -25.51 -16.91
N PRO A 198 -3.87 -25.85 -15.76
CA PRO A 198 -3.27 -25.63 -14.45
C PRO A 198 -1.95 -26.37 -14.28
N LEU A 199 -0.94 -25.69 -13.66
CA LEU A 199 0.29 -26.35 -13.23
C LEU A 199 0.05 -27.24 -11.99
N PHE A 200 -0.84 -26.80 -11.12
CA PHE A 200 -1.28 -27.51 -9.92
C PHE A 200 -2.79 -27.69 -9.99
N PRO A 201 -3.30 -28.89 -10.30
CA PRO A 201 -4.74 -29.15 -10.39
C PRO A 201 -5.47 -29.11 -9.04
#